data_dd57d2586b50dd648eef1e9b7f10af31
#
_entry.id   dd57d2586b50dd648eef1e9b7f10af31
#
_cell.length_a   1.000
_cell.length_b   1.000
_cell.length_c   1.000
_cell.angle_alpha   90.00
_cell.angle_beta   90.00
_cell.angle_gamma   90.00
#
_symmetry.space_group_name_H-M   'P 1'
#
loop_
_entity.id
_entity.type
_entity.pdbx_description
1 polymer ?
#
loop_
_entity_poly.entity_id
_entity_poly.type
_entity_poly.pdbx_seq_one_letter_code
_entity_poly.pdbx_strand_id
1 'polypeptide(L)'
;MNPFVEIETVCPEVEIGLGIPRDPVRLIGDPADPRLVQPTTGLDVTHKMRTFASKRLGELRVPDGFVLKFGSPSCGPREVKCHVNEKKGAASTKTRGLFGSAVVEQHPYSVVEDEGRLKNFDIRQHFLTRLFAQTRFRRLWESPR
;
A
#
# COMPACT_ATOMS: atom_id res chain seq x y z
N MET A 1 -6.45 4.95 22.21
CA MET A 1 -5.64 3.74 21.87
C MET A 1 -6.60 2.56 21.75
N ASN A 2 -6.58 1.82 20.67
CA ASN A 2 -7.48 0.66 20.53
C ASN A 2 -6.87 -0.51 21.33
N PRO A 3 -7.54 -1.04 22.39
CA PRO A 3 -6.97 -2.06 23.25
C PRO A 3 -6.78 -3.43 22.56
N PHE A 4 -7.33 -3.60 21.35
CA PHE A 4 -7.35 -4.87 20.64
C PHE A 4 -6.34 -4.98 19.50
N VAL A 5 -5.73 -3.88 19.09
CA VAL A 5 -4.79 -3.85 17.96
C VAL A 5 -3.60 -2.94 18.27
N GLU A 6 -2.44 -3.36 17.85
CA GLU A 6 -1.24 -2.54 17.78
C GLU A 6 -1.13 -1.99 16.35
N ILE A 7 -0.98 -0.67 16.23
CA ILE A 7 -0.96 0.01 14.94
C ILE A 7 0.43 0.61 14.72
N GLU A 8 1.04 0.23 13.60
CA GLU A 8 2.27 0.84 13.11
C GLU A 8 1.96 1.66 11.86
N THR A 9 2.37 2.93 11.85
CA THR A 9 2.13 3.85 10.74
C THR A 9 3.37 4.04 9.90
N VAL A 10 3.21 3.99 8.57
CA VAL A 10 4.28 4.20 7.60
C VAL A 10 3.77 5.10 6.49
N CYS A 11 4.55 6.13 6.14
CA CYS A 11 4.31 6.94 4.94
C CYS A 11 5.45 6.71 3.95
N PRO A 12 5.29 5.84 2.95
CA PRO A 12 6.35 5.51 2.01
C PRO A 12 6.94 6.70 1.28
N GLU A 13 6.12 7.69 0.95
CA GLU A 13 6.57 8.90 0.26
C GLU A 13 7.47 9.79 1.13
N VAL A 14 7.21 9.85 2.43
CA VAL A 14 8.08 10.55 3.39
C VAL A 14 9.38 9.79 3.58
N GLU A 15 9.30 8.49 3.74
CA GLU A 15 10.46 7.62 3.98
C GLU A 15 11.46 7.60 2.83
N ILE A 16 11.00 7.77 1.59
CA ILE A 16 11.90 7.91 0.43
C ILE A 16 12.43 9.33 0.24
N GLY A 17 12.09 10.27 1.12
CA GLY A 17 12.65 11.61 1.16
C GLY A 17 11.87 12.68 0.38
N LEU A 18 10.60 12.46 0.05
CA LEU A 18 9.79 13.50 -0.63
C LEU A 18 9.35 14.63 0.29
N GLY A 19 9.41 14.45 1.61
CA GLY A 19 9.06 15.48 2.59
C GLY A 19 7.57 15.79 2.71
N ILE A 20 7.27 16.85 3.48
CA ILE A 20 5.92 17.41 3.69
C ILE A 20 6.07 18.94 3.82
N PRO A 21 5.36 19.78 3.04
CA PRO A 21 4.51 19.38 1.90
C PRO A 21 5.33 18.90 0.69
N ARG A 22 4.68 18.21 -0.24
CA ARG A 22 5.31 17.73 -1.46
C ARG A 22 4.38 17.82 -2.65
N ASP A 23 4.97 17.89 -3.84
CA ASP A 23 4.22 17.78 -5.07
C ASP A 23 3.69 16.35 -5.27
N PRO A 24 2.52 16.20 -5.89
CA PRO A 24 1.92 14.89 -6.11
C PRO A 24 2.78 14.02 -7.04
N VAL A 25 2.82 12.73 -6.74
CA VAL A 25 3.40 11.70 -7.60
C VAL A 25 2.31 11.01 -8.43
N ARG A 26 2.70 10.38 -9.54
CA ARG A 26 1.82 9.63 -10.44
C ARG A 26 2.45 8.33 -10.89
N LEU A 27 1.60 7.33 -11.12
CA LEU A 27 1.99 6.15 -11.89
C LEU A 27 1.84 6.44 -13.38
N ILE A 28 2.88 6.10 -14.14
CA ILE A 28 2.91 6.24 -15.59
C ILE A 28 3.48 5.01 -16.29
N GLY A 29 3.13 4.84 -17.56
CA GLY A 29 3.64 3.79 -18.42
C GLY A 29 2.80 2.52 -18.39
N ASP A 30 3.46 1.37 -18.38
CA ASP A 30 2.80 0.07 -18.34
C ASP A 30 2.16 -0.18 -16.97
N PRO A 31 0.85 -0.44 -16.88
CA PRO A 31 0.20 -0.76 -15.63
C PRO A 31 0.69 -2.05 -14.96
N ALA A 32 1.34 -2.95 -15.71
CA ALA A 32 1.96 -4.16 -15.16
C ALA A 32 3.34 -3.87 -14.53
N ASP A 33 4.02 -2.82 -15.01
CA ASP A 33 5.33 -2.37 -14.49
C ASP A 33 5.40 -0.84 -14.45
N PRO A 34 4.57 -0.18 -13.63
CA PRO A 34 4.45 1.27 -13.66
C PRO A 34 5.67 1.97 -13.04
N ARG A 35 5.94 3.17 -13.53
CA ARG A 35 6.90 4.11 -12.95
C ARG A 35 6.18 5.10 -12.05
N LEU A 36 6.81 5.45 -10.93
CA LEU A 36 6.34 6.46 -10.00
C LEU A 36 7.14 7.75 -10.20
N VAL A 37 6.48 8.76 -10.73
CA VAL A 37 7.12 10.04 -11.07
C VAL A 37 6.43 11.22 -10.42
N GLN A 38 7.17 12.29 -10.18
CA GLN A 38 6.65 13.59 -9.76
C GLN A 38 6.66 14.53 -10.98
N PRO A 39 5.52 14.75 -11.65
CA PRO A 39 5.50 15.43 -12.95
C PRO A 39 6.01 16.87 -12.90
N THR A 40 5.81 17.58 -11.79
CA THR A 40 6.23 18.99 -11.63
C THR A 40 7.75 19.16 -11.57
N THR A 41 8.47 18.18 -11.07
CA THR A 41 9.93 18.22 -10.92
C THR A 41 10.66 17.30 -11.90
N GLY A 42 9.93 16.41 -12.58
CA GLY A 42 10.52 15.36 -13.42
C GLY A 42 11.22 14.24 -12.64
N LEU A 43 11.08 14.22 -11.32
CA LEU A 43 11.74 13.23 -10.46
C LEU A 43 11.09 11.87 -10.59
N ASP A 44 11.88 10.86 -10.96
CA ASP A 44 11.49 9.45 -10.94
C ASP A 44 11.92 8.81 -9.63
N VAL A 45 10.96 8.39 -8.84
CA VAL A 45 11.21 7.76 -7.53
C VAL A 45 10.90 6.25 -7.52
N THR A 46 10.71 5.67 -8.69
CA THR A 46 10.35 4.24 -8.83
C THR A 46 11.32 3.33 -8.10
N HIS A 47 12.61 3.46 -8.37
CA HIS A 47 13.63 2.62 -7.75
C HIS A 47 13.70 2.83 -6.23
N LYS A 48 13.67 4.08 -5.77
CA LYS A 48 13.66 4.40 -4.32
C LYS A 48 12.45 3.77 -3.62
N MET A 49 11.27 3.87 -4.23
CA MET A 49 10.04 3.30 -3.66
C MET A 49 10.11 1.77 -3.61
N ARG A 50 10.57 1.11 -4.66
CA ARG A 50 10.71 -0.35 -4.69
C ARG A 50 11.73 -0.86 -3.68
N THR A 51 12.88 -0.22 -3.58
CA THR A 51 13.92 -0.55 -2.59
C THR A 51 13.39 -0.37 -1.17
N PHE A 52 12.74 0.76 -0.90
CA PHE A 52 12.13 1.03 0.40
C PHE A 52 11.07 -0.02 0.74
N ALA A 53 10.14 -0.31 -0.19
CA ALA A 53 9.06 -1.28 0.03
C ALA A 53 9.62 -2.67 0.36
N SER A 54 10.58 -3.16 -0.42
CA SER A 54 11.22 -4.46 -0.19
C SER A 54 11.89 -4.53 1.18
N LYS A 55 12.68 -3.53 1.53
CA LYS A 55 13.36 -3.46 2.83
C LYS A 55 12.37 -3.37 3.98
N ARG A 56 11.45 -2.41 3.93
CA ARG A 56 10.52 -2.12 5.02
C ARG A 56 9.57 -3.29 5.30
N LEU A 57 9.03 -3.90 4.25
CA LEU A 57 8.13 -5.05 4.39
C LEU A 57 8.88 -6.31 4.86
N GLY A 58 10.14 -6.47 4.48
CA GLY A 58 10.99 -7.56 4.97
C GLY A 58 11.38 -7.42 6.46
N GLU A 59 11.44 -6.19 6.96
CA GLU A 59 11.75 -5.90 8.39
C GLU A 59 10.51 -6.00 9.29
N LEU A 60 9.31 -5.92 8.73
CA LEU A 60 8.09 -6.03 9.52
C LEU A 60 7.94 -7.44 10.09
N ARG A 61 7.69 -7.52 11.37
CA ARG A 61 7.06 -8.70 11.95
C ARG A 61 5.76 -8.95 11.20
N VAL A 62 5.47 -10.19 10.79
CA VAL A 62 4.31 -10.52 9.94
C VAL A 62 3.03 -9.86 10.48
N PRO A 63 2.52 -8.80 9.83
CA PRO A 63 1.33 -8.11 10.28
C PRO A 63 0.08 -8.92 9.92
N ASP A 64 -0.92 -8.86 10.79
CA ASP A 64 -2.19 -9.56 10.54
C ASP A 64 -2.99 -8.87 9.42
N GLY A 65 -2.80 -7.57 9.23
CA GLY A 65 -3.42 -6.84 8.14
C GLY A 65 -2.79 -5.48 7.86
N PHE A 66 -3.21 -4.90 6.74
CA PHE A 66 -2.83 -3.56 6.29
C PHE A 66 -4.07 -2.73 5.98
N VAL A 67 -4.07 -1.48 6.40
CA VAL A 67 -4.99 -0.45 5.94
C VAL A 67 -4.18 0.54 5.11
N LEU A 68 -4.43 0.57 3.82
CA LEU A 68 -3.66 1.36 2.86
C LEU A 68 -4.45 2.58 2.39
N LYS A 69 -3.75 3.58 1.87
CA LYS A 69 -4.37 4.82 1.39
C LYS A 69 -5.07 4.60 0.05
N PHE A 70 -6.39 4.82 0.01
CA PHE A 70 -7.19 4.75 -1.22
C PHE A 70 -6.65 5.68 -2.31
N GLY A 71 -6.57 5.16 -3.53
CA GLY A 71 -6.19 5.92 -4.71
C GLY A 71 -4.76 6.46 -4.74
N SER A 72 -3.95 6.19 -3.71
CA SER A 72 -2.56 6.63 -3.68
C SER A 72 -1.71 5.91 -4.72
N PRO A 73 -0.93 6.64 -5.56
CA PRO A 73 0.01 6.02 -6.49
C PRO A 73 1.09 5.19 -5.80
N SER A 74 1.38 5.48 -4.55
CA SER A 74 2.32 4.70 -3.73
C SER A 74 1.63 3.55 -3.02
N CYS A 75 0.56 3.81 -2.27
CA CYS A 75 0.00 2.86 -1.30
C CYS A 75 -1.27 2.15 -1.75
N GLY A 76 -1.99 2.66 -2.76
CA GLY A 76 -3.31 2.13 -3.12
C GLY A 76 -3.28 0.63 -3.46
N PRO A 77 -4.09 -0.20 -2.79
CA PRO A 77 -4.06 -1.65 -3.02
C PRO A 77 -4.82 -2.05 -4.29
N ARG A 78 -5.61 -1.15 -4.85
CA ARG A 78 -6.44 -1.34 -6.05
C ARG A 78 -6.89 -0.02 -6.65
N GLU A 79 -7.39 -0.07 -7.89
CA GLU A 79 -8.06 1.05 -8.57
C GLU A 79 -7.22 2.34 -8.69
N VAL A 80 -5.90 2.24 -8.57
CA VAL A 80 -4.98 3.38 -8.74
C VAL A 80 -4.82 3.69 -10.22
N LYS A 81 -4.92 4.96 -10.59
CA LYS A 81 -4.73 5.41 -11.97
C LYS A 81 -3.27 5.31 -12.37
N CYS A 82 -3.00 4.58 -13.46
CA CYS A 82 -1.72 4.58 -14.16
C CYS A 82 -1.92 5.28 -15.50
N HIS A 83 -1.26 6.40 -15.70
CA HIS A 83 -1.39 7.21 -16.90
C HIS A 83 -0.40 6.76 -17.98
N VAL A 84 -0.76 6.91 -19.25
CA VAL A 84 0.14 6.53 -20.35
C VAL A 84 1.41 7.39 -20.40
N ASN A 85 1.34 8.62 -19.90
CA ASN A 85 2.48 9.56 -19.81
C ASN A 85 2.23 10.64 -18.74
N GLU A 86 3.17 11.57 -18.59
CA GLU A 86 3.12 12.65 -17.58
C GLU A 86 2.16 13.80 -17.93
N LYS A 87 1.64 13.86 -19.17
CA LYS A 87 0.81 14.98 -19.62
C LYS A 87 -0.49 15.08 -18.83
N LYS A 88 -0.90 16.30 -18.52
CA LYS A 88 -2.19 16.56 -17.89
C LYS A 88 -3.31 16.08 -18.82
N GLY A 89 -4.25 15.29 -18.26
CA GLY A 89 -5.36 14.72 -19.05
C GLY A 89 -5.00 13.45 -19.83
N ALA A 90 -3.79 12.89 -19.68
CA ALA A 90 -3.43 11.63 -20.31
C ALA A 90 -4.40 10.52 -19.94
N ALA A 91 -4.69 9.64 -20.90
CA ALA A 91 -5.48 8.43 -20.65
C ALA A 91 -4.88 7.59 -19.52
N SER A 92 -5.72 6.89 -18.78
CA SER A 92 -5.27 6.07 -17.67
C SER A 92 -6.00 4.72 -17.62
N THR A 93 -5.32 3.75 -17.12
CA THR A 93 -5.85 2.44 -16.72
C THR A 93 -5.75 2.27 -15.22
N LYS A 94 -6.27 1.16 -14.69
CA LYS A 94 -6.25 0.87 -13.26
C LYS A 94 -5.15 -0.14 -12.92
N THR A 95 -4.44 0.12 -11.83
CA THR A 95 -3.42 -0.77 -11.29
C THR A 95 -3.35 -0.64 -9.76
N ARG A 96 -2.26 -1.07 -9.17
CA ARG A 96 -1.92 -0.88 -7.74
C ARG A 96 -0.81 0.15 -7.60
N GLY A 97 -0.74 0.82 -6.45
CA GLY A 97 0.43 1.60 -6.06
C GLY A 97 1.66 0.71 -5.86
N LEU A 98 2.86 1.26 -6.00
CA LEU A 98 4.09 0.45 -5.92
C LEU A 98 4.27 -0.23 -4.56
N PHE A 99 4.08 0.51 -3.47
CA PHE A 99 4.12 -0.05 -2.12
C PHE A 99 2.93 -0.99 -1.87
N GLY A 100 1.73 -0.62 -2.32
CA GLY A 100 0.53 -1.45 -2.22
C GLY A 100 0.68 -2.80 -2.94
N SER A 101 1.33 -2.82 -4.11
CA SER A 101 1.66 -4.04 -4.84
C SER A 101 2.62 -4.93 -4.05
N ALA A 102 3.69 -4.33 -3.53
CA ALA A 102 4.67 -5.04 -2.70
C ALA A 102 4.05 -5.65 -1.43
N VAL A 103 3.10 -4.95 -0.79
CA VAL A 103 2.34 -5.48 0.37
C VAL A 103 1.62 -6.78 -0.01
N VAL A 104 0.86 -6.75 -1.12
CA VAL A 104 0.09 -7.92 -1.55
C VAL A 104 0.99 -9.09 -1.94
N GLU A 105 2.14 -8.82 -2.54
CA GLU A 105 3.10 -9.84 -2.98
C GLU A 105 3.89 -10.46 -1.82
N GLN A 106 4.37 -9.64 -0.88
CA GLN A 106 5.24 -10.10 0.21
C GLN A 106 4.46 -10.60 1.43
N HIS A 107 3.21 -10.16 1.60
CA HIS A 107 2.33 -10.57 2.70
C HIS A 107 1.00 -11.15 2.18
N PRO A 108 1.03 -12.27 1.42
CA PRO A 108 -0.15 -12.79 0.73
C PRO A 108 -1.25 -13.29 1.69
N TYR A 109 -0.91 -13.57 2.93
CA TYR A 109 -1.86 -14.03 3.95
C TYR A 109 -2.42 -12.90 4.81
N SER A 110 -1.80 -11.72 4.82
CA SER A 110 -2.30 -10.56 5.55
C SER A 110 -3.59 -10.02 4.93
N VAL A 111 -4.48 -9.54 5.77
CA VAL A 111 -5.73 -8.93 5.30
C VAL A 111 -5.43 -7.51 4.83
N VAL A 112 -5.75 -7.19 3.58
CA VAL A 112 -5.48 -5.87 3.00
C VAL A 112 -6.78 -5.17 2.62
N GLU A 113 -6.95 -3.95 3.11
CA GLU A 113 -8.06 -3.08 2.74
C GLU A 113 -7.59 -1.61 2.66
N ASP A 114 -8.42 -0.74 2.13
CA ASP A 114 -8.16 0.69 2.11
C ASP A 114 -9.18 1.47 2.98
N GLU A 115 -8.78 2.64 3.45
CA GLU A 115 -9.59 3.46 4.36
C GLU A 115 -10.87 3.96 3.70
N GLY A 116 -10.89 4.10 2.38
CA GLY A 116 -12.10 4.51 1.64
C GLY A 116 -13.18 3.45 1.71
N ARG A 117 -12.82 2.20 1.44
CA ARG A 117 -13.73 1.04 1.49
C ARG A 117 -14.16 0.69 2.92
N LEU A 118 -13.29 0.90 3.90
CA LEU A 118 -13.63 0.66 5.31
C LEU A 118 -14.72 1.61 5.87
N LYS A 119 -15.12 2.64 5.12
CA LYS A 119 -16.31 3.44 5.44
C LYS A 119 -17.60 2.67 5.28
N ASN A 120 -17.63 1.67 4.39
CA ASN A 120 -18.75 0.75 4.27
C ASN A 120 -18.77 -0.22 5.45
N PHE A 121 -19.94 -0.35 6.10
CA PHE A 121 -20.10 -1.17 7.30
C PHE A 121 -19.79 -2.64 7.04
N ASP A 122 -20.34 -3.23 5.99
CA ASP A 122 -20.19 -4.66 5.68
C ASP A 122 -18.75 -5.01 5.35
N ILE A 123 -18.08 -4.17 4.55
CA ILE A 123 -16.66 -4.33 4.21
C ILE A 123 -15.80 -4.25 5.48
N ARG A 124 -16.09 -3.30 6.36
CA ARG A 124 -15.38 -3.15 7.63
C ARG A 124 -15.58 -4.35 8.54
N GLN A 125 -16.80 -4.85 8.68
CA GLN A 125 -17.08 -6.05 9.46
C GLN A 125 -16.35 -7.28 8.91
N HIS A 126 -16.36 -7.45 7.58
CA HIS A 126 -15.64 -8.52 6.93
C HIS A 126 -14.11 -8.41 7.13
N PHE A 127 -13.56 -7.21 7.01
CA PHE A 127 -12.14 -6.94 7.27
C PHE A 127 -11.75 -7.32 8.71
N LEU A 128 -12.52 -6.86 9.70
CA LEU A 128 -12.27 -7.16 11.11
C LEU A 128 -12.38 -8.66 11.42
N THR A 129 -13.39 -9.33 10.88
CA THR A 129 -13.56 -10.79 11.04
C THR A 129 -12.34 -11.54 10.51
N ARG A 130 -11.87 -11.18 9.31
CA ARG A 130 -10.66 -11.78 8.72
C ARG A 130 -9.42 -11.45 9.51
N LEU A 131 -9.26 -10.21 10.00
CA LEU A 131 -8.13 -9.77 10.79
C LEU A 131 -7.97 -10.60 12.07
N PHE A 132 -9.05 -10.79 12.83
CA PHE A 132 -9.03 -11.61 14.05
C PHE A 132 -8.84 -13.10 13.76
N ALA A 133 -9.43 -13.60 12.67
CA ALA A 133 -9.21 -14.99 12.24
C ALA A 133 -7.74 -15.23 11.87
N GLN A 134 -7.12 -14.31 11.13
CA GLN A 134 -5.71 -14.38 10.76
C GLN A 134 -4.80 -14.35 11.99
N THR A 135 -5.06 -13.46 12.95
CA THR A 135 -4.32 -13.40 14.21
C THR A 135 -4.40 -14.71 14.98
N ARG A 136 -5.61 -15.29 15.07
CA ARG A 136 -5.83 -16.57 15.77
C ARG A 136 -5.08 -17.71 15.07
N PHE A 137 -5.15 -17.78 13.76
CA PHE A 137 -4.44 -18.78 12.96
C PHE A 137 -2.93 -18.68 13.16
N ARG A 138 -2.35 -17.48 13.06
CA ARG A 138 -0.93 -17.24 13.28
C ARG A 138 -0.48 -17.70 14.68
N ARG A 139 -1.23 -17.36 15.72
CA ARG A 139 -0.93 -17.77 17.10
C ARG A 139 -0.94 -19.28 17.28
N LEU A 140 -1.87 -19.98 16.63
CA LEU A 140 -1.91 -21.45 16.68
C LEU A 140 -0.72 -22.07 15.96
N TRP A 141 -0.30 -21.47 14.84
CA TRP A 141 0.86 -21.94 14.07
C TRP A 141 2.19 -21.70 14.79
N GLU A 142 2.34 -20.58 15.46
CA GLU A 142 3.53 -20.18 16.23
C GLU A 142 3.60 -20.86 17.62
N SER A 143 2.53 -21.50 18.08
CA SER A 143 2.52 -22.18 19.38
C SER A 143 3.46 -23.39 19.38
N PRO A 144 4.33 -23.54 20.39
CA PRO A 144 5.17 -24.74 20.53
C PRO A 144 4.27 -25.99 20.62
N ARG A 145 4.61 -27.02 19.86
CA ARG A 145 3.98 -28.34 19.94
C ARG A 145 4.52 -29.10 21.12
#